data_1c0910e9ef29a0b4af35b27d522ad22d
#
_entry.id   1c0910e9ef29a0b4af35b27d522ad22d
#
_cell.length_a   1.000
_cell.length_b   1.000
_cell.length_c   1.000
_cell.angle_alpha   90.00
_cell.angle_beta   90.00
_cell.angle_gamma   90.00
#
_symmetry.space_group_name_H-M   'P 1'
#
loop_
_entity.id
_entity.type
_entity.pdbx_description
1 polymer ?
#
loop_
_entity_poly.entity_id
_entity_poly.type
_entity_poly.pdbx_seq_one_letter_code
_entity_poly.pdbx_strand_id
1 'polypeptide(L)'
;MIIDSHAHIYPDKLARKAARSIGDFYDIDMSLDGTVDMLLKVGDEAGVDKFLVHSVATTPHQVRSINSFIAKSVSEHPDRFIGFATLHPGCGDEIPEIVDEAIALGLSGIKLHPDFQEFDIDAPEAMRMYEVLEGRLPILFHTGDYRTQYSKPTKLIKVLEKFPKLDIIAAHFGAWSEWGYGSKELSEAGVYVDSSSSFYAMSPERIMEMIHIFGTDKIFFGSDYPMWNVKKELETFMSLPLSDEDREKILHKNLEGLLAKYKR
;
A
#
# COMPACT_ATOMS: atom_id res chain seq x y z
N MET A 1 15.95 -6.48 -10.56
CA MET A 1 15.38 -5.24 -9.95
C MET A 1 14.48 -5.63 -8.79
N ILE A 2 14.49 -4.83 -7.71
CA ILE A 2 13.65 -5.03 -6.53
C ILE A 2 12.89 -3.73 -6.27
N ILE A 3 11.55 -3.81 -6.21
CA ILE A 3 10.67 -2.70 -5.84
C ILE A 3 9.95 -3.06 -4.56
N ASP A 4 10.15 -2.29 -3.50
CA ASP A 4 9.33 -2.38 -2.29
C ASP A 4 8.04 -1.59 -2.52
N SER A 5 6.91 -2.28 -2.56
CA SER A 5 5.60 -1.72 -2.93
C SER A 5 4.86 -1.04 -1.76
N HIS A 6 5.47 -0.99 -0.55
CA HIS A 6 4.77 -0.47 0.63
C HIS A 6 5.74 0.20 1.59
N ALA A 7 5.91 1.51 1.45
CA ALA A 7 6.78 2.30 2.33
C ALA A 7 6.12 3.63 2.72
N HIS A 8 5.93 3.85 4.02
CA HIS A 8 5.43 5.11 4.55
C HIS A 8 6.57 6.09 4.77
N ILE A 9 6.47 7.30 4.22
CA ILE A 9 7.44 8.37 4.47
C ILE A 9 6.75 9.62 5.04
N TYR A 10 7.48 10.35 5.85
CA TYR A 10 6.97 11.54 6.53
C TYR A 10 8.01 12.67 6.47
N PRO A 11 7.58 13.96 6.49
CA PRO A 11 8.50 15.07 6.67
C PRO A 11 9.31 14.92 7.97
N ASP A 12 10.59 15.23 7.96
CA ASP A 12 11.53 15.01 9.08
C ASP A 12 11.00 15.50 10.43
N LYS A 13 10.36 16.67 10.43
CA LYS A 13 9.77 17.28 11.63
C LYS A 13 8.65 16.45 12.26
N LEU A 14 8.01 15.59 11.46
CA LEU A 14 6.83 14.79 11.85
C LEU A 14 7.15 13.31 11.95
N ALA A 15 8.19 12.83 11.26
CA ALA A 15 8.48 11.42 11.03
C ALA A 15 8.50 10.60 12.32
N ARG A 16 9.32 10.99 13.31
CA ARG A 16 9.39 10.28 14.60
C ARG A 16 8.08 10.27 15.37
N LYS A 17 7.29 11.36 15.28
CA LYS A 17 5.98 11.41 15.94
C LYS A 17 4.98 10.51 15.22
N ALA A 18 4.97 10.53 13.89
CA ALA A 18 4.10 9.66 13.08
C ALA A 18 4.44 8.18 13.32
N ALA A 19 5.72 7.79 13.23
CA ALA A 19 6.16 6.44 13.51
C ALA A 19 5.73 5.98 14.91
N ARG A 20 5.97 6.80 15.95
CA ARG A 20 5.53 6.47 17.32
C ARG A 20 4.02 6.29 17.42
N SER A 21 3.22 7.19 16.81
CA SER A 21 1.75 7.06 16.86
C SER A 21 1.25 5.78 16.20
N ILE A 22 1.91 5.33 15.12
CA ILE A 22 1.62 4.05 14.47
C ILE A 22 2.01 2.88 15.40
N GLY A 23 3.21 2.94 15.98
CA GLY A 23 3.67 1.94 16.94
C GLY A 23 2.72 1.80 18.12
N ASP A 24 2.30 2.94 18.73
CA ASP A 24 1.34 2.97 19.84
C ASP A 24 -0.02 2.38 19.43
N PHE A 25 -0.48 2.63 18.20
CA PHE A 25 -1.74 2.09 17.70
C PHE A 25 -1.71 0.56 17.54
N TYR A 26 -0.58 0.02 17.06
CA TYR A 26 -0.42 -1.42 16.81
C TYR A 26 0.26 -2.19 17.95
N ASP A 27 0.69 -1.50 19.02
CA ASP A 27 1.51 -2.07 20.11
C ASP A 27 2.81 -2.70 19.58
N ILE A 28 3.51 -1.96 18.69
CA ILE A 28 4.76 -2.39 18.04
C ILE A 28 5.84 -1.35 18.27
N ASP A 29 7.01 -1.80 18.72
CA ASP A 29 8.19 -0.95 18.85
C ASP A 29 8.75 -0.58 17.48
N MET A 30 8.66 0.72 17.12
CA MET A 30 9.16 1.24 15.86
C MET A 30 10.67 1.53 15.96
N SER A 31 11.49 0.75 15.27
CA SER A 31 12.94 0.93 15.22
C SER A 31 13.43 1.95 14.20
N LEU A 32 12.59 2.29 13.22
CA LEU A 32 12.88 3.20 12.14
C LEU A 32 12.00 4.45 12.26
N ASP A 33 12.49 5.58 11.77
CA ASP A 33 11.88 6.89 12.05
C ASP A 33 10.92 7.40 10.97
N GLY A 34 10.84 6.72 9.82
CA GLY A 34 9.93 7.10 8.74
C GLY A 34 10.41 8.27 7.87
N THR A 35 11.69 8.70 7.99
CA THR A 35 12.26 9.73 7.13
C THR A 35 12.66 9.18 5.76
N VAL A 36 12.75 10.08 4.76
CA VAL A 36 13.24 9.73 3.41
C VAL A 36 14.70 9.25 3.47
N ASP A 37 15.57 9.95 4.21
CA ASP A 37 16.97 9.60 4.32
C ASP A 37 17.18 8.21 4.93
N MET A 38 16.39 7.87 5.97
CA MET A 38 16.46 6.54 6.58
C MET A 38 15.97 5.47 5.61
N LEU A 39 14.89 5.71 4.85
CA LEU A 39 14.39 4.76 3.85
C LEU A 39 15.43 4.48 2.78
N LEU A 40 16.05 5.51 2.22
CA LEU A 40 17.12 5.37 1.23
C LEU A 40 18.30 4.57 1.78
N LYS A 41 18.73 4.89 3.01
CA LYS A 41 19.82 4.18 3.68
C LYS A 41 19.54 2.69 3.85
N VAL A 42 18.39 2.33 4.43
CA VAL A 42 18.05 0.90 4.66
C VAL A 42 17.77 0.17 3.35
N GLY A 43 17.29 0.90 2.34
CA GLY A 43 17.09 0.36 1.00
C GLY A 43 18.42 0.04 0.31
N ASP A 44 19.41 0.93 0.39
CA ASP A 44 20.75 0.68 -0.16
C ASP A 44 21.41 -0.52 0.54
N GLU A 45 21.29 -0.61 1.88
CA GLU A 45 21.78 -1.74 2.67
C GLU A 45 21.11 -3.08 2.31
N ALA A 46 19.84 -3.03 1.86
CA ALA A 46 19.08 -4.20 1.44
C ALA A 46 19.21 -4.52 -0.06
N GLY A 47 19.75 -3.60 -0.87
CA GLY A 47 19.82 -3.74 -2.33
C GLY A 47 18.46 -3.53 -3.03
N VAL A 48 17.56 -2.71 -2.44
CA VAL A 48 16.28 -2.34 -3.04
C VAL A 48 16.48 -1.20 -4.02
N ASP A 49 16.03 -1.38 -5.25
CA ASP A 49 16.19 -0.41 -6.32
C ASP A 49 15.20 0.75 -6.21
N LYS A 50 13.92 0.45 -5.92
CA LYS A 50 12.84 1.44 -5.84
C LYS A 50 11.87 1.16 -4.70
N PHE A 51 11.18 2.22 -4.28
CA PHE A 51 10.10 2.18 -3.29
C PHE A 51 8.84 2.83 -3.84
N LEU A 52 7.69 2.19 -3.62
CA LEU A 52 6.40 2.85 -3.70
C LEU A 52 6.17 3.55 -2.37
N VAL A 53 6.24 4.88 -2.39
CA VAL A 53 6.16 5.72 -1.19
C VAL A 53 4.81 6.41 -1.08
N HIS A 54 4.32 6.50 0.14
CA HIS A 54 3.04 7.13 0.46
C HIS A 54 2.96 7.58 1.92
N SER A 55 1.92 8.31 2.23
CA SER A 55 1.42 8.63 3.58
C SER A 55 -0.10 8.63 3.57
N VAL A 56 -0.72 8.74 4.75
CA VAL A 56 -2.18 8.74 4.91
C VAL A 56 -2.64 10.03 5.55
N ALA A 57 -3.65 10.68 4.96
CA ALA A 57 -4.35 11.81 5.55
C ALA A 57 -5.44 11.30 6.49
N THR A 58 -5.29 11.51 7.79
CA THR A 58 -6.32 11.14 8.79
C THR A 58 -7.46 12.14 8.86
N THR A 59 -7.34 13.28 8.19
CA THR A 59 -8.36 14.31 8.06
C THR A 59 -8.32 14.94 6.66
N PRO A 60 -9.46 15.45 6.13
CA PRO A 60 -9.52 16.01 4.77
C PRO A 60 -8.51 17.11 4.49
N HIS A 61 -8.28 18.02 5.45
CA HIS A 61 -7.39 19.17 5.27
C HIS A 61 -5.90 18.81 5.14
N GLN A 62 -5.50 17.58 5.46
CA GLN A 62 -4.13 17.11 5.30
C GLN A 62 -3.82 16.62 3.88
N VAL A 63 -4.84 16.29 3.08
CA VAL A 63 -4.70 15.60 1.80
C VAL A 63 -3.72 16.30 0.86
N ARG A 64 -3.98 17.58 0.53
CA ARG A 64 -3.13 18.33 -0.42
C ARG A 64 -1.69 18.51 0.07
N SER A 65 -1.50 18.75 1.37
CA SER A 65 -0.15 18.92 1.94
C SER A 65 0.66 17.61 1.90
N ILE A 66 0.02 16.48 2.17
CA ILE A 66 0.66 15.15 2.07
C ILE A 66 0.98 14.84 0.61
N ASN A 67 0.04 15.03 -0.31
CA ASN A 67 0.27 14.79 -1.73
C ASN A 67 1.41 15.63 -2.29
N SER A 68 1.49 16.90 -1.89
CA SER A 68 2.60 17.79 -2.26
C SER A 68 3.95 17.30 -1.69
N PHE A 69 3.97 16.79 -0.45
CA PHE A 69 5.19 16.23 0.15
C PHE A 69 5.66 14.98 -0.60
N ILE A 70 4.74 14.04 -0.90
CA ILE A 70 5.08 12.82 -1.66
C ILE A 70 5.59 13.18 -3.06
N ALA A 71 4.90 14.07 -3.77
CA ALA A 71 5.31 14.52 -5.10
C ALA A 71 6.71 15.17 -5.09
N LYS A 72 6.98 16.01 -4.09
CA LYS A 72 8.31 16.59 -3.88
C LYS A 72 9.37 15.50 -3.66
N SER A 73 9.12 14.55 -2.78
CA SER A 73 10.05 13.44 -2.51
C SER A 73 10.34 12.62 -3.77
N VAL A 74 9.33 12.36 -4.59
CA VAL A 74 9.49 11.68 -5.90
C VAL A 74 10.35 12.53 -6.85
N SER A 75 10.12 13.84 -6.91
CA SER A 75 10.90 14.73 -7.79
C SER A 75 12.35 14.87 -7.38
N GLU A 76 12.66 14.74 -6.09
CA GLU A 76 14.02 14.75 -5.55
C GLU A 76 14.75 13.41 -5.74
N HIS A 77 14.00 12.30 -5.87
CA HIS A 77 14.53 10.94 -6.03
C HIS A 77 13.81 10.16 -7.14
N PRO A 78 13.77 10.64 -8.39
CA PRO A 78 12.94 10.08 -9.47
C PRO A 78 13.30 8.65 -9.87
N ASP A 79 14.57 8.27 -9.67
CA ASP A 79 15.05 6.91 -9.96
C ASP A 79 14.77 5.92 -8.81
N ARG A 80 14.40 6.43 -7.63
CA ARG A 80 14.21 5.63 -6.41
C ARG A 80 12.74 5.55 -5.97
N PHE A 81 11.91 6.53 -6.30
CA PHE A 81 10.55 6.60 -5.76
C PHE A 81 9.46 6.56 -6.82
N ILE A 82 8.41 5.83 -6.49
CA ILE A 82 7.10 5.84 -7.14
C ILE A 82 6.13 6.40 -6.08
N GLY A 83 5.43 7.48 -6.36
CA GLY A 83 4.56 8.13 -5.38
C GLY A 83 3.09 7.73 -5.51
N PHE A 84 2.46 7.35 -4.39
CA PHE A 84 1.02 7.29 -4.28
C PHE A 84 0.52 8.47 -3.45
N ALA A 85 -0.53 9.13 -3.94
CA ALA A 85 -1.25 10.16 -3.21
C ALA A 85 -2.09 9.56 -2.07
N THR A 86 -2.65 10.40 -1.23
CA THR A 86 -3.74 10.03 -0.33
C THR A 86 -5.00 10.80 -0.68
N LEU A 87 -6.15 10.28 -0.22
CA LEU A 87 -7.46 10.89 -0.37
C LEU A 87 -8.24 10.65 0.92
N HIS A 88 -9.33 11.37 1.13
CA HIS A 88 -10.21 11.20 2.28
C HIS A 88 -11.66 11.37 1.86
N PRO A 89 -12.62 10.49 2.28
CA PRO A 89 -14.03 10.63 1.89
C PRO A 89 -14.63 11.98 2.29
N GLY A 90 -14.18 12.55 3.41
CA GLY A 90 -14.58 13.88 3.88
C GLY A 90 -14.16 15.06 2.99
N CYS A 91 -13.40 14.85 1.91
CA CYS A 91 -13.12 15.88 0.90
C CYS A 91 -14.37 16.19 0.03
N GLY A 92 -15.38 15.34 0.04
CA GLY A 92 -16.68 15.61 -0.58
C GLY A 92 -16.58 16.01 -2.06
N ASP A 93 -17.06 17.22 -2.37
CA ASP A 93 -17.10 17.73 -3.75
C ASP A 93 -15.73 18.09 -4.34
N GLU A 94 -14.68 18.22 -3.52
CA GLU A 94 -13.32 18.48 -3.97
C GLU A 94 -12.58 17.22 -4.49
N ILE A 95 -13.13 16.01 -4.30
CA ILE A 95 -12.48 14.75 -4.68
C ILE A 95 -12.00 14.76 -6.14
N PRO A 96 -12.82 15.14 -7.15
CA PRO A 96 -12.36 15.15 -8.55
C PRO A 96 -11.15 16.06 -8.77
N GLU A 97 -11.17 17.27 -8.21
CA GLU A 97 -10.08 18.24 -8.33
C GLU A 97 -8.79 17.71 -7.67
N ILE A 98 -8.88 17.13 -6.48
CA ILE A 98 -7.73 16.53 -5.75
C ILE A 98 -7.12 15.39 -6.55
N VAL A 99 -7.93 14.56 -7.20
CA VAL A 99 -7.44 13.46 -8.05
C VAL A 99 -6.75 14.02 -9.30
N ASP A 100 -7.29 15.08 -9.92
CA ASP A 100 -6.65 15.76 -11.06
C ASP A 100 -5.30 16.38 -10.65
N GLU A 101 -5.25 17.03 -9.48
CA GLU A 101 -4.02 17.56 -8.89
C GLU A 101 -2.98 16.45 -8.65
N ALA A 102 -3.39 15.31 -8.08
CA ALA A 102 -2.49 14.17 -7.83
C ALA A 102 -1.88 13.61 -9.12
N ILE A 103 -2.70 13.47 -10.17
CA ILE A 103 -2.24 13.05 -11.50
C ILE A 103 -1.28 14.08 -12.09
N ALA A 104 -1.59 15.37 -12.01
CA ALA A 104 -0.73 16.45 -12.51
C ALA A 104 0.62 16.52 -11.78
N LEU A 105 0.65 16.13 -10.50
CA LEU A 105 1.86 16.00 -9.68
C LEU A 105 2.68 14.73 -10.02
N GLY A 106 2.22 13.86 -10.94
CA GLY A 106 2.89 12.63 -11.33
C GLY A 106 2.72 11.47 -10.34
N LEU A 107 1.75 11.55 -9.43
CA LEU A 107 1.45 10.47 -8.50
C LEU A 107 0.68 9.36 -9.22
N SER A 108 1.05 8.10 -8.94
CA SER A 108 0.69 6.93 -9.75
C SER A 108 -0.43 6.07 -9.15
N GLY A 109 -0.99 6.46 -8.01
CA GLY A 109 -2.06 5.75 -7.31
C GLY A 109 -2.49 6.47 -6.04
N ILE A 110 -3.41 5.86 -5.30
CA ILE A 110 -3.94 6.38 -4.05
C ILE A 110 -3.69 5.38 -2.92
N LYS A 111 -3.19 5.84 -1.77
CA LYS A 111 -3.13 5.06 -0.52
C LYS A 111 -4.27 5.48 0.40
N LEU A 112 -5.02 4.49 0.88
CA LEU A 112 -6.06 4.64 1.89
C LEU A 112 -5.80 3.72 3.09
N HIS A 113 -6.19 4.19 4.27
CA HIS A 113 -6.12 3.42 5.51
C HIS A 113 -7.44 3.61 6.29
N PRO A 114 -8.45 2.82 6.01
CA PRO A 114 -9.80 3.03 6.55
C PRO A 114 -9.85 3.14 8.06
N ASP A 115 -9.02 2.37 8.79
CA ASP A 115 -9.00 2.39 10.27
C ASP A 115 -8.43 3.70 10.84
N PHE A 116 -7.39 4.28 10.20
CA PHE A 116 -6.86 5.59 10.60
C PHE A 116 -7.73 6.76 10.14
N GLN A 117 -8.47 6.57 9.07
CA GLN A 117 -9.34 7.58 8.45
C GLN A 117 -10.78 7.47 8.94
N GLU A 118 -11.09 6.44 9.74
CA GLU A 118 -12.38 6.18 10.39
C GLU A 118 -13.56 6.13 9.41
N PHE A 119 -13.40 5.41 8.28
CA PHE A 119 -14.49 5.19 7.34
C PHE A 119 -14.60 3.72 6.91
N ASP A 120 -15.83 3.27 6.70
CA ASP A 120 -16.07 1.96 6.11
C ASP A 120 -15.72 1.95 4.62
N ILE A 121 -14.98 0.93 4.16
CA ILE A 121 -14.61 0.79 2.73
C ILE A 121 -15.85 0.87 1.82
N ASP A 122 -16.96 0.26 2.22
CA ASP A 122 -18.20 0.23 1.46
C ASP A 122 -19.20 1.33 1.85
N ALA A 123 -18.77 2.37 2.57
CA ALA A 123 -19.63 3.50 2.95
C ALA A 123 -20.05 4.36 1.73
N PRO A 124 -21.25 4.93 1.74
CA PRO A 124 -21.70 5.80 0.64
C PRO A 124 -20.77 6.96 0.30
N GLU A 125 -20.18 7.60 1.32
CA GLU A 125 -19.23 8.70 1.16
C GLU A 125 -17.90 8.25 0.52
N ALA A 126 -17.51 6.99 0.72
CA ALA A 126 -16.32 6.41 0.10
C ALA A 126 -16.55 6.09 -1.39
N MET A 127 -17.78 5.73 -1.78
CA MET A 127 -18.11 5.36 -3.17
C MET A 127 -17.79 6.49 -4.16
N ARG A 128 -17.89 7.77 -3.74
CA ARG A 128 -17.54 8.89 -4.59
C ARG A 128 -16.06 8.92 -4.95
N MET A 129 -15.17 8.50 -4.05
CA MET A 129 -13.74 8.37 -4.36
C MET A 129 -13.52 7.33 -5.46
N TYR A 130 -14.18 6.18 -5.34
CA TYR A 130 -14.03 5.06 -6.28
C TYR A 130 -14.58 5.39 -7.67
N GLU A 131 -15.72 6.08 -7.74
CA GLU A 131 -16.28 6.57 -9.00
C GLU A 131 -15.29 7.47 -9.76
N VAL A 132 -14.59 8.36 -9.05
CA VAL A 132 -13.60 9.25 -9.67
C VAL A 132 -12.30 8.53 -10.01
N LEU A 133 -11.93 7.49 -9.26
CA LEU A 133 -10.67 6.76 -9.43
C LEU A 133 -10.75 5.63 -10.47
N GLU A 134 -11.94 5.11 -10.74
CA GLU A 134 -12.14 3.98 -11.65
C GLU A 134 -11.51 4.25 -13.04
N GLY A 135 -10.58 3.40 -13.45
CA GLY A 135 -9.87 3.51 -14.71
C GLY A 135 -8.87 4.68 -14.79
N ARG A 136 -8.60 5.38 -13.69
CA ARG A 136 -7.70 6.53 -13.64
C ARG A 136 -6.46 6.30 -12.78
N LEU A 137 -6.62 5.70 -11.60
CA LEU A 137 -5.54 5.38 -10.65
C LEU A 137 -5.87 4.12 -9.87
N PRO A 138 -4.89 3.26 -9.56
CA PRO A 138 -5.08 2.13 -8.65
C PRO A 138 -5.16 2.62 -7.20
N ILE A 139 -5.76 1.79 -6.33
CA ILE A 139 -5.85 2.09 -4.90
C ILE A 139 -5.12 1.03 -4.10
N LEU A 140 -4.20 1.44 -3.24
CA LEU A 140 -3.58 0.63 -2.18
C LEU A 140 -4.34 0.86 -0.88
N PHE A 141 -5.08 -0.14 -0.45
CA PHE A 141 -5.81 -0.15 0.82
C PHE A 141 -5.02 -0.85 1.93
N HIS A 142 -4.99 -0.27 3.12
CA HIS A 142 -4.86 -1.10 4.32
C HIS A 142 -6.12 -1.94 4.47
N THR A 143 -5.98 -3.24 4.67
CA THR A 143 -7.09 -4.19 4.78
C THR A 143 -6.89 -5.16 5.93
N GLY A 144 -7.97 -5.44 6.62
CA GLY A 144 -8.02 -6.29 7.81
C GLY A 144 -7.54 -5.56 9.05
N ASP A 145 -8.29 -5.63 10.08
CA ASP A 145 -7.94 -5.34 11.48
C ASP A 145 -9.04 -5.96 12.32
N TYR A 146 -8.70 -6.95 13.15
CA TYR A 146 -9.68 -7.65 13.97
C TYR A 146 -10.37 -6.72 14.98
N ARG A 147 -9.75 -5.57 15.31
CA ARG A 147 -10.23 -4.60 16.31
C ARG A 147 -11.32 -3.68 15.76
N THR A 148 -11.41 -3.54 14.43
CA THR A 148 -12.32 -2.59 13.79
C THR A 148 -13.21 -3.27 12.75
N GLN A 149 -14.16 -2.50 12.19
CA GLN A 149 -15.00 -2.95 11.08
C GLN A 149 -14.71 -2.19 9.77
N TYR A 150 -13.85 -1.15 9.82
CA TYR A 150 -13.66 -0.24 8.70
C TYR A 150 -13.02 -0.92 7.49
N SER A 151 -11.95 -1.69 7.71
CA SER A 151 -11.10 -2.25 6.66
C SER A 151 -11.36 -3.74 6.36
N LYS A 152 -12.53 -4.27 6.70
CA LYS A 152 -12.83 -5.70 6.44
C LYS A 152 -12.68 -6.04 4.95
N PRO A 153 -11.90 -7.09 4.61
CA PRO A 153 -11.57 -7.45 3.23
C PRO A 153 -12.80 -7.67 2.34
N THR A 154 -13.85 -8.29 2.89
CA THR A 154 -15.09 -8.58 2.14
C THR A 154 -15.83 -7.33 1.67
N LYS A 155 -15.57 -6.15 2.26
CA LYS A 155 -16.14 -4.89 1.77
C LYS A 155 -15.59 -4.46 0.41
N LEU A 156 -14.34 -4.85 0.10
CA LEU A 156 -13.75 -4.60 -1.22
C LEU A 156 -14.51 -5.32 -2.33
N ILE A 157 -15.08 -6.49 -2.06
CA ILE A 157 -15.87 -7.23 -3.06
C ILE A 157 -17.07 -6.40 -3.51
N LYS A 158 -17.80 -5.79 -2.57
CA LYS A 158 -18.95 -4.90 -2.90
C LYS A 158 -18.51 -3.67 -3.69
N VAL A 159 -17.32 -3.14 -3.40
CA VAL A 159 -16.76 -2.02 -4.17
C VAL A 159 -16.49 -2.46 -5.61
N LEU A 160 -15.87 -3.63 -5.81
CA LEU A 160 -15.57 -4.16 -7.15
C LEU A 160 -16.80 -4.57 -7.95
N GLU A 161 -17.86 -5.05 -7.28
CA GLU A 161 -19.16 -5.30 -7.92
C GLU A 161 -19.72 -4.01 -8.57
N LYS A 162 -19.51 -2.87 -7.91
CA LYS A 162 -20.01 -1.57 -8.40
C LYS A 162 -19.03 -0.88 -9.35
N PHE A 163 -17.72 -1.05 -9.13
CA PHE A 163 -16.63 -0.41 -9.88
C PHE A 163 -15.67 -1.48 -10.44
N PRO A 164 -16.08 -2.26 -11.47
CA PRO A 164 -15.31 -3.43 -11.92
C PRO A 164 -14.01 -3.10 -12.66
N LYS A 165 -13.76 -1.83 -13.01
CA LYS A 165 -12.52 -1.37 -13.64
C LYS A 165 -11.54 -0.75 -12.64
N LEU A 166 -11.84 -0.81 -11.35
CA LEU A 166 -10.97 -0.31 -10.31
C LEU A 166 -9.89 -1.36 -10.00
N ASP A 167 -8.63 -1.02 -10.19
CA ASP A 167 -7.53 -1.88 -9.73
C ASP A 167 -7.27 -1.62 -8.23
N ILE A 168 -7.41 -2.66 -7.42
CA ILE A 168 -7.22 -2.62 -5.96
C ILE A 168 -6.00 -3.44 -5.59
N ILE A 169 -5.18 -2.88 -4.70
CA ILE A 169 -4.10 -3.56 -3.98
C ILE A 169 -4.55 -3.63 -2.52
N ALA A 170 -4.88 -4.81 -2.05
CA ALA A 170 -5.23 -5.05 -0.66
C ALA A 170 -3.95 -5.43 0.11
N ALA A 171 -3.43 -4.52 0.92
CA ALA A 171 -2.20 -4.69 1.65
C ALA A 171 -2.21 -5.92 2.57
N HIS A 172 -1.01 -6.39 2.95
CA HIS A 172 -0.84 -7.41 3.99
C HIS A 172 -1.52 -8.75 3.66
N PHE A 173 -1.28 -9.26 2.44
CA PHE A 173 -2.02 -10.43 1.90
C PHE A 173 -3.54 -10.28 2.04
N GLY A 174 -4.04 -9.05 1.89
CA GLY A 174 -5.45 -8.73 1.85
C GLY A 174 -6.17 -8.67 3.19
N ALA A 175 -5.52 -9.00 4.32
CA ALA A 175 -6.21 -9.08 5.61
C ALA A 175 -5.26 -9.05 6.81
N TRP A 176 -4.59 -7.93 7.11
CA TRP A 176 -3.74 -7.81 8.29
C TRP A 176 -4.47 -8.33 9.55
N SER A 177 -3.78 -9.16 10.36
CA SER A 177 -4.31 -9.84 11.55
C SER A 177 -5.48 -10.81 11.35
N GLU A 178 -6.12 -10.84 10.17
CA GLU A 178 -7.25 -11.72 9.84
C GLU A 178 -6.92 -12.59 8.59
N TRP A 179 -5.64 -12.89 8.36
CA TRP A 179 -5.15 -13.62 7.19
C TRP A 179 -5.91 -14.93 6.94
N GLY A 180 -6.41 -15.08 5.72
CA GLY A 180 -7.28 -16.18 5.30
C GLY A 180 -8.76 -15.83 5.31
N TYR A 181 -9.18 -14.78 6.04
CA TYR A 181 -10.55 -14.30 5.98
C TYR A 181 -10.78 -13.48 4.69
N GLY A 182 -11.67 -13.96 3.84
CA GLY A 182 -11.97 -13.31 2.56
C GLY A 182 -10.86 -13.46 1.49
N SER A 183 -9.76 -14.18 1.75
CA SER A 183 -8.64 -14.27 0.81
C SER A 183 -9.02 -14.94 -0.51
N LYS A 184 -9.87 -15.96 -0.47
CA LYS A 184 -10.35 -16.64 -1.67
C LYS A 184 -11.23 -15.72 -2.51
N GLU A 185 -12.17 -15.06 -1.88
CA GLU A 185 -13.08 -14.11 -2.54
C GLU A 185 -12.32 -12.93 -3.15
N LEU A 186 -11.31 -12.39 -2.44
CA LEU A 186 -10.43 -11.35 -2.97
C LEU A 186 -9.63 -11.83 -4.18
N SER A 187 -9.10 -13.05 -4.12
CA SER A 187 -8.38 -13.66 -5.23
C SER A 187 -9.29 -13.87 -6.45
N GLU A 188 -10.49 -14.41 -6.25
CA GLU A 188 -11.51 -14.60 -7.30
C GLU A 188 -11.95 -13.26 -7.92
N ALA A 189 -12.01 -12.20 -7.13
CA ALA A 189 -12.28 -10.83 -7.62
C ALA A 189 -11.10 -10.18 -8.35
N GLY A 190 -9.94 -10.84 -8.41
CA GLY A 190 -8.77 -10.37 -9.14
C GLY A 190 -7.98 -9.25 -8.44
N VAL A 191 -8.17 -9.08 -7.13
CA VAL A 191 -7.45 -8.10 -6.31
C VAL A 191 -5.96 -8.42 -6.26
N TYR A 192 -5.12 -7.39 -6.37
CA TYR A 192 -3.70 -7.51 -6.06
C TYR A 192 -3.49 -7.43 -4.55
N VAL A 193 -2.40 -8.03 -4.06
CA VAL A 193 -1.99 -7.94 -2.65
C VAL A 193 -0.50 -7.63 -2.54
N ASP A 194 -0.07 -7.13 -1.38
CA ASP A 194 1.34 -7.07 -1.05
C ASP A 194 1.68 -7.92 0.17
N SER A 195 2.96 -8.23 0.35
CA SER A 195 3.46 -9.08 1.43
C SER A 195 3.76 -8.33 2.74
N SER A 196 3.58 -7.02 2.73
CA SER A 196 3.97 -6.16 3.84
C SER A 196 3.30 -6.55 5.16
N SER A 197 3.94 -6.33 6.28
CA SER A 197 3.44 -6.64 7.64
C SER A 197 2.83 -8.03 7.81
N SER A 198 3.35 -9.03 7.11
CA SER A 198 2.79 -10.39 7.15
C SER A 198 3.79 -11.44 7.61
N PHE A 199 5.08 -11.27 7.29
CA PHE A 199 6.10 -12.30 7.55
C PHE A 199 6.38 -12.50 9.05
N TYR A 200 6.21 -11.48 9.87
CA TYR A 200 6.41 -11.60 11.31
C TYR A 200 5.41 -12.55 12.00
N ALA A 201 4.25 -12.76 11.39
CA ALA A 201 3.14 -13.52 11.98
C ALA A 201 2.86 -14.87 11.28
N MET A 202 3.54 -15.16 10.18
CA MET A 202 3.29 -16.37 9.38
C MET A 202 4.53 -17.27 9.32
N SER A 203 4.31 -18.60 9.40
CA SER A 203 5.35 -19.55 9.01
C SER A 203 5.59 -19.53 7.49
N PRO A 204 6.76 -20.00 7.00
CA PRO A 204 7.02 -20.12 5.57
C PRO A 204 5.94 -20.90 4.80
N GLU A 205 5.40 -21.97 5.41
CA GLU A 205 4.33 -22.78 4.81
C GLU A 205 3.04 -21.95 4.65
N ARG A 206 2.72 -21.12 5.65
CA ARG A 206 1.53 -20.25 5.59
C ARG A 206 1.70 -19.15 4.57
N ILE A 207 2.90 -18.58 4.45
CA ILE A 207 3.21 -17.59 3.39
C ILE A 207 3.02 -18.23 2.01
N MET A 208 3.54 -19.46 1.80
CA MET A 208 3.37 -20.17 0.55
C MET A 208 1.90 -20.50 0.24
N GLU A 209 1.11 -20.82 1.26
CA GLU A 209 -0.34 -21.01 1.10
C GLU A 209 -1.02 -19.71 0.62
N MET A 210 -0.68 -18.55 1.20
CA MET A 210 -1.22 -17.24 0.75
C MET A 210 -0.79 -16.94 -0.68
N ILE A 211 0.48 -17.21 -1.03
CA ILE A 211 0.97 -17.07 -2.41
C ILE A 211 0.19 -17.98 -3.37
N HIS A 212 -0.13 -19.19 -2.96
CA HIS A 212 -0.92 -20.12 -3.78
C HIS A 212 -2.37 -19.62 -3.98
N ILE A 213 -2.99 -19.06 -2.94
CA ILE A 213 -4.36 -18.52 -3.02
C ILE A 213 -4.45 -17.36 -4.02
N PHE A 214 -3.53 -16.39 -3.95
CA PHE A 214 -3.57 -15.21 -4.81
C PHE A 214 -2.91 -15.43 -6.18
N GLY A 215 -1.99 -16.37 -6.28
CA GLY A 215 -1.16 -16.56 -7.47
C GLY A 215 -0.03 -15.54 -7.58
N THR A 216 1.13 -15.98 -8.09
CA THR A 216 2.34 -15.14 -8.16
C THR A 216 2.20 -13.90 -9.05
N ASP A 217 1.22 -13.86 -9.95
CA ASP A 217 0.94 -12.72 -10.84
C ASP A 217 0.15 -11.57 -10.16
N LYS A 218 -0.31 -11.78 -8.93
CA LYS A 218 -1.15 -10.83 -8.19
C LYS A 218 -0.51 -10.31 -6.89
N ILE A 219 0.73 -10.65 -6.64
CA ILE A 219 1.42 -10.32 -5.40
C ILE A 219 2.54 -9.33 -5.69
N PHE A 220 2.74 -8.38 -4.79
CA PHE A 220 3.89 -7.47 -4.75
C PHE A 220 4.69 -7.71 -3.47
N PHE A 221 6.02 -7.55 -3.56
CA PHE A 221 6.85 -7.47 -2.36
C PHE A 221 6.68 -6.09 -1.71
N GLY A 222 6.48 -6.05 -0.40
CA GLY A 222 6.40 -4.84 0.40
C GLY A 222 6.92 -5.06 1.81
N SER A 223 7.58 -4.05 2.40
CA SER A 223 8.14 -4.12 3.75
C SER A 223 7.27 -3.49 4.83
N ASP A 224 6.42 -2.54 4.48
CA ASP A 224 5.72 -1.66 5.43
C ASP A 224 6.67 -0.80 6.27
N TYR A 225 7.77 -0.30 5.62
CA TYR A 225 8.63 0.70 6.26
C TYR A 225 7.79 1.88 6.79
N PRO A 226 8.00 2.41 7.98
CA PRO A 226 9.11 2.17 8.91
C PRO A 226 8.83 1.10 9.98
N MET A 227 7.74 0.33 9.86
CA MET A 227 7.35 -0.67 10.84
C MET A 227 8.36 -1.83 10.90
N TRP A 228 8.78 -2.33 9.74
CA TRP A 228 9.71 -3.45 9.64
C TRP A 228 11.01 -3.08 8.95
N ASN A 229 12.06 -3.87 9.22
CA ASN A 229 13.36 -3.71 8.59
C ASN A 229 13.33 -4.29 7.18
N VAL A 230 13.49 -3.43 6.16
CA VAL A 230 13.43 -3.77 4.73
C VAL A 230 14.31 -4.97 4.38
N LYS A 231 15.54 -5.03 4.92
CA LYS A 231 16.47 -6.12 4.63
C LYS A 231 15.97 -7.46 5.17
N LYS A 232 15.42 -7.48 6.40
CA LYS A 232 14.87 -8.71 6.99
C LYS A 232 13.65 -9.21 6.23
N GLU A 233 12.75 -8.31 5.82
CA GLU A 233 11.58 -8.66 5.01
C GLU A 233 12.02 -9.27 3.68
N LEU A 234 13.00 -8.65 3.00
CA LEU A 234 13.54 -9.17 1.76
C LEU A 234 14.27 -10.53 1.94
N GLU A 235 15.09 -10.67 2.98
CA GLU A 235 15.76 -11.96 3.29
C GLU A 235 14.73 -13.07 3.53
N THR A 236 13.65 -12.78 4.26
CA THR A 236 12.56 -13.73 4.48
C THR A 236 11.88 -14.11 3.16
N PHE A 237 11.54 -13.14 2.33
CA PHE A 237 10.96 -13.39 1.00
C PHE A 237 11.89 -14.25 0.13
N MET A 238 13.17 -13.90 0.08
CA MET A 238 14.16 -14.62 -0.73
C MET A 238 14.41 -16.06 -0.26
N SER A 239 14.11 -16.39 0.99
CA SER A 239 14.21 -17.75 1.52
C SER A 239 13.07 -18.69 1.11
N LEU A 240 11.96 -18.15 0.58
CA LEU A 240 10.81 -18.93 0.16
C LEU A 240 11.14 -19.81 -1.05
N PRO A 241 10.55 -21.01 -1.18
CA PRO A 241 10.81 -21.95 -2.27
C PRO A 241 10.06 -21.55 -3.56
N LEU A 242 10.34 -20.36 -4.07
CA LEU A 242 9.80 -19.84 -5.32
C LEU A 242 10.78 -20.04 -6.48
N SER A 243 10.26 -20.13 -7.70
CA SER A 243 11.08 -20.06 -8.90
C SER A 243 11.66 -18.64 -9.09
N ASP A 244 12.75 -18.50 -9.85
CA ASP A 244 13.29 -17.17 -10.16
C ASP A 244 12.30 -16.33 -10.96
N GLU A 245 11.51 -16.95 -11.84
CA GLU A 245 10.44 -16.28 -12.58
C GLU A 245 9.37 -15.69 -11.65
N ASP A 246 8.91 -16.48 -10.66
CA ASP A 246 7.90 -16.02 -9.71
C ASP A 246 8.44 -14.95 -8.77
N ARG A 247 9.73 -15.06 -8.37
CA ARG A 247 10.39 -13.98 -7.63
C ARG A 247 10.42 -12.67 -8.42
N GLU A 248 10.81 -12.71 -9.68
CA GLU A 248 10.83 -11.50 -10.53
C GLU A 248 9.44 -10.88 -10.70
N LYS A 249 8.38 -11.70 -10.82
CA LYS A 249 7.00 -11.21 -10.87
C LYS A 249 6.68 -10.43 -9.59
N ILE A 250 6.89 -11.03 -8.43
CA ILE A 250 6.53 -10.44 -7.13
C ILE A 250 7.42 -9.24 -6.80
N LEU A 251 8.73 -9.30 -7.11
CA LEU A 251 9.68 -8.24 -6.79
C LEU A 251 9.51 -6.98 -7.64
N HIS A 252 9.00 -7.07 -8.87
CA HIS A 252 8.84 -5.87 -9.68
C HIS A 252 7.87 -5.98 -10.87
N LYS A 253 7.82 -7.09 -11.62
CA LYS A 253 7.09 -7.15 -12.91
C LYS A 253 5.59 -6.88 -12.73
N ASN A 254 5.00 -7.41 -11.67
CA ASN A 254 3.56 -7.24 -11.42
C ASN A 254 3.21 -5.77 -11.17
N LEU A 255 3.99 -5.08 -10.32
CA LEU A 255 3.75 -3.66 -10.03
C LEU A 255 4.00 -2.79 -11.26
N GLU A 256 5.07 -3.05 -12.01
CA GLU A 256 5.35 -2.36 -13.27
C GLU A 256 4.21 -2.57 -14.28
N GLY A 257 3.70 -3.80 -14.41
CA GLY A 257 2.57 -4.14 -15.27
C GLY A 257 1.27 -3.44 -14.86
N LEU A 258 0.99 -3.36 -13.57
CA LEU A 258 -0.16 -2.63 -13.05
C LEU A 258 -0.04 -1.14 -13.38
N LEU A 259 1.08 -0.50 -13.04
CA LEU A 259 1.27 0.94 -13.23
C LEU A 259 1.34 1.33 -14.71
N ALA A 260 1.76 0.43 -15.60
CA ALA A 260 1.79 0.67 -17.03
C ALA A 260 0.39 0.92 -17.64
N LYS A 261 -0.68 0.38 -17.03
CA LYS A 261 -2.08 0.63 -17.44
C LYS A 261 -2.46 2.11 -17.34
N TYR A 262 -1.80 2.87 -16.44
CA TYR A 262 -2.12 4.27 -16.10
C TYR A 262 -1.10 5.28 -16.63
N LYS A 263 -0.03 4.84 -17.31
CA LYS A 263 0.91 5.75 -17.96
C LYS A 263 0.22 6.42 -19.14
N ARG A 264 0.18 7.73 -19.11
CA ARG A 264 -0.37 8.60 -20.17
C ARG A 264 0.75 9.22 -21.00
#